data_3059da2af1ef7afe38b9fa43ec89ba93
#
_entry.id   3059da2af1ef7afe38b9fa43ec89ba93
#
_cell.length_a   1.000
_cell.length_b   1.000
_cell.length_c   1.000
_cell.angle_alpha   90.00
_cell.angle_beta   90.00
_cell.angle_gamma   90.00
#
_symmetry.space_group_name_H-M   'P 1'
#
loop_
_entity.id
_entity.type
_entity.pdbx_description
1 polymer ?
#
loop_
_entity_poly.entity_id
_entity_poly.type
_entity_poly.pdbx_seq_one_letter_code
_entity_poly.pdbx_strand_id
1 'polypeptide(L)'
;MAAPAPVSAEEQAFLVRLVHRGFLARDAAALVLQACAEVDFDDALLAVTDWDPKRLGYLRRTDCMAKPEIPGYQIEGLLGKGATAEVFGAKREKDFARVALKILRPDLAADKIAAQRFVAEAKLLQELQVPSVVRGHRAFRFLDTYILEMDRVQGRTLEEELADGRLFEEKEALGIVVQVARALEGMREAGVVHRDLKPGNLMIDREGTVTLIDLGFAGAGMEGTHGEGTTLGTAAYLAPEQARGESDLDGRADIYSLGATLYHLVIGRLPFEAGDDQEMVRKQVLEGLKGSAMKGRRVSPTLHFFIEKMMAKDRDVRYASAAELIEDLEARL
;
A
#
# COMPACT_ATOMS: atom_id res chain seq x y z
N MET A 1 33.80 -33.32 25.59
CA MET A 1 32.60 -32.83 24.91
C MET A 1 32.74 -33.24 23.45
N ALA A 2 31.70 -33.81 22.85
CA ALA A 2 31.68 -34.09 21.42
C ALA A 2 31.73 -32.76 20.64
N ALA A 3 32.45 -32.73 19.51
CA ALA A 3 32.44 -31.55 18.63
C ALA A 3 30.98 -31.31 18.14
N PRO A 4 30.54 -30.04 18.02
CA PRO A 4 29.22 -29.75 17.48
C PRO A 4 29.05 -30.32 16.08
N ALA A 5 27.82 -30.69 15.73
CA ALA A 5 27.53 -31.23 14.39
C ALA A 5 27.72 -30.12 13.34
N PRO A 6 28.17 -30.44 12.13
CA PRO A 6 28.24 -29.44 11.05
C PRO A 6 26.85 -28.93 10.73
N VAL A 7 26.74 -27.61 10.45
CA VAL A 7 25.46 -26.95 10.11
C VAL A 7 24.84 -27.68 8.92
N SER A 8 23.62 -28.20 9.11
CA SER A 8 22.89 -28.95 8.10
C SER A 8 22.43 -28.05 6.94
N ALA A 9 22.10 -28.64 5.80
CA ALA A 9 21.53 -27.89 4.65
C ALA A 9 20.21 -27.23 5.01
N GLU A 10 19.41 -27.80 5.90
CA GLU A 10 18.14 -27.24 6.38
C GLU A 10 18.38 -26.01 7.26
N GLU A 11 19.34 -26.06 8.17
CA GLU A 11 19.74 -24.93 9.01
C GLU A 11 20.35 -23.78 8.21
N GLN A 12 21.17 -24.10 7.20
CA GLN A 12 21.66 -23.09 6.27
C GLN A 12 20.52 -22.42 5.49
N ALA A 13 19.56 -23.20 4.98
CA ALA A 13 18.39 -22.69 4.31
C ALA A 13 17.52 -21.84 5.26
N PHE A 14 17.37 -22.22 6.52
CA PHE A 14 16.67 -21.45 7.53
C PHE A 14 17.36 -20.11 7.80
N LEU A 15 18.69 -20.11 7.95
CA LEU A 15 19.47 -18.90 8.15
C LEU A 15 19.34 -17.92 6.97
N VAL A 16 19.40 -18.44 5.74
CA VAL A 16 19.20 -17.63 4.53
C VAL A 16 17.80 -17.01 4.51
N ARG A 17 16.76 -17.76 4.91
CA ARG A 17 15.39 -17.23 4.97
C ARG A 17 15.24 -16.17 6.06
N LEU A 18 15.85 -16.34 7.23
CA LEU A 18 15.86 -15.33 8.30
C LEU A 18 16.45 -14.00 7.80
N VAL A 19 17.56 -14.07 7.07
CA VAL A 19 18.18 -12.87 6.48
C VAL A 19 17.31 -12.28 5.38
N HIS A 20 16.79 -13.12 4.49
CA HIS A 20 15.92 -12.65 3.38
C HIS A 20 14.63 -11.98 3.87
N ARG A 21 14.09 -12.46 4.99
CA ARG A 21 12.88 -11.91 5.62
C ARG A 21 13.16 -10.74 6.58
N GLY A 22 14.42 -10.34 6.75
CA GLY A 22 14.81 -9.23 7.61
C GLY A 22 14.74 -9.50 9.12
N PHE A 23 14.61 -10.78 9.53
CA PHE A 23 14.68 -11.14 10.95
C PHE A 23 16.11 -11.14 11.49
N LEU A 24 17.11 -11.33 10.63
CA LEU A 24 18.50 -11.38 10.98
C LEU A 24 19.34 -10.56 9.99
N ALA A 25 20.25 -9.73 10.50
CA ALA A 25 21.18 -9.00 9.67
C ALA A 25 22.24 -9.96 9.06
N ARG A 26 22.80 -9.60 7.90
CA ARG A 26 23.79 -10.46 7.20
C ARG A 26 25.06 -10.70 7.99
N ASP A 27 25.54 -9.69 8.70
CA ASP A 27 26.70 -9.77 9.59
C ASP A 27 26.42 -10.66 10.80
N ALA A 28 25.24 -10.56 11.40
CA ALA A 28 24.82 -11.46 12.47
C ALA A 28 24.72 -12.92 11.98
N ALA A 29 24.23 -13.16 10.77
CA ALA A 29 24.21 -14.51 10.20
C ALA A 29 25.63 -15.11 10.04
N ALA A 30 26.62 -14.30 9.67
CA ALA A 30 28.00 -14.72 9.62
C ALA A 30 28.56 -15.09 11.00
N LEU A 31 28.20 -14.34 12.04
CA LEU A 31 28.54 -14.62 13.43
C LEU A 31 27.92 -15.93 13.93
N VAL A 32 26.64 -16.19 13.55
CA VAL A 32 25.96 -17.47 13.88
C VAL A 32 26.74 -18.64 13.28
N LEU A 33 27.14 -18.58 12.01
CA LEU A 33 27.93 -19.63 11.36
C LEU A 33 29.30 -19.85 12.02
N GLN A 34 29.93 -18.79 12.52
CA GLN A 34 31.16 -18.89 13.29
C GLN A 34 30.93 -19.57 14.64
N ALA A 35 29.88 -19.18 15.36
CA ALA A 35 29.56 -19.76 16.67
C ALA A 35 29.18 -21.26 16.58
N CYS A 36 28.61 -21.70 15.45
CA CYS A 36 28.32 -23.12 15.21
C CYS A 36 29.57 -24.03 15.20
N ALA A 37 30.77 -23.46 15.18
CA ALA A 37 32.01 -24.25 15.40
C ALA A 37 32.16 -24.76 16.85
N GLU A 38 31.47 -24.12 17.82
CA GLU A 38 31.61 -24.39 19.25
C GLU A 38 30.30 -24.88 19.91
N VAL A 39 29.14 -24.49 19.36
CA VAL A 39 27.80 -24.80 19.90
C VAL A 39 26.85 -25.22 18.79
N ASP A 40 25.71 -25.82 19.18
CA ASP A 40 24.63 -26.17 18.23
C ASP A 40 24.02 -24.93 17.59
N PHE A 41 23.40 -25.12 16.41
CA PHE A 41 22.87 -24.04 15.59
C PHE A 41 21.85 -23.16 16.33
N ASP A 42 20.94 -23.75 17.10
CA ASP A 42 19.94 -22.98 17.86
C ASP A 42 20.58 -22.18 18.99
N ASP A 43 21.55 -22.75 19.69
CA ASP A 43 22.33 -22.07 20.73
C ASP A 43 23.17 -20.94 20.14
N ALA A 44 23.75 -21.14 18.95
CA ALA A 44 24.46 -20.09 18.21
C ALA A 44 23.55 -18.93 17.85
N LEU A 45 22.33 -19.20 17.34
CA LEU A 45 21.35 -18.17 17.07
C LEU A 45 20.96 -17.38 18.33
N LEU A 46 20.67 -18.05 19.41
CA LEU A 46 20.29 -17.41 20.68
C LEU A 46 21.45 -16.62 21.30
N ALA A 47 22.69 -17.06 21.12
CA ALA A 47 23.88 -16.35 21.60
C ALA A 47 24.19 -15.06 20.80
N VAL A 48 23.94 -15.06 19.50
CA VAL A 48 24.21 -13.92 18.61
C VAL A 48 23.05 -12.93 18.57
N THR A 49 21.84 -13.36 18.95
CA THR A 49 20.64 -12.54 18.93
C THR A 49 20.06 -12.38 20.34
N ASP A 50 19.26 -11.34 20.57
CA ASP A 50 18.51 -11.17 21.81
C ASP A 50 17.20 -12.00 21.83
N TRP A 51 17.17 -13.13 21.11
CA TRP A 51 15.97 -13.95 21.02
C TRP A 51 15.84 -14.92 22.20
N ASP A 52 14.59 -15.15 22.63
CA ASP A 52 14.30 -16.24 23.52
C ASP A 52 13.97 -17.55 22.77
N PRO A 53 14.01 -18.71 23.42
CA PRO A 53 13.69 -19.98 22.77
C PRO A 53 12.26 -20.06 22.20
N LYS A 54 11.31 -19.30 22.75
CA LYS A 54 9.94 -19.26 22.24
C LYS A 54 9.90 -18.57 20.89
N ARG A 55 10.60 -17.44 20.77
CA ARG A 55 10.74 -16.70 19.52
C ARG A 55 11.39 -17.56 18.43
N LEU A 56 12.48 -18.23 18.74
CA LEU A 56 13.14 -19.14 17.81
C LEU A 56 12.19 -20.26 17.34
N GLY A 57 11.46 -20.86 18.29
CA GLY A 57 10.45 -21.88 17.96
C GLY A 57 9.34 -21.36 17.04
N TYR A 58 8.87 -20.13 17.22
CA TYR A 58 7.91 -19.51 16.32
C TYR A 58 8.50 -19.26 14.93
N LEU A 59 9.71 -18.73 14.84
CA LEU A 59 10.39 -18.48 13.57
C LEU A 59 10.60 -19.78 12.77
N ARG A 60 10.97 -20.87 13.43
CA ARG A 60 11.11 -22.19 12.78
C ARG A 60 9.76 -22.69 12.24
N ARG A 61 8.67 -22.60 13.02
CA ARG A 61 7.35 -23.00 12.55
C ARG A 61 6.83 -22.14 11.40
N THR A 62 6.98 -20.82 11.49
CA THR A 62 6.54 -19.91 10.44
C THR A 62 7.38 -20.03 9.16
N ASP A 63 8.64 -20.44 9.28
CA ASP A 63 9.50 -20.63 8.12
C ASP A 63 9.16 -21.87 7.30
N CYS A 64 8.77 -22.93 7.97
CA CYS A 64 8.32 -24.18 7.32
C CYS A 64 6.91 -24.09 6.75
N MET A 65 6.13 -23.05 7.07
CA MET A 65 4.77 -22.84 6.59
C MET A 65 4.74 -21.84 5.43
N ALA A 66 3.95 -22.11 4.40
CA ALA A 66 3.63 -21.13 3.36
C ALA A 66 2.86 -19.90 3.91
N LYS A 67 2.43 -19.96 5.18
CA LYS A 67 1.63 -18.94 5.86
C LYS A 67 2.25 -18.64 7.22
N PRO A 68 2.25 -17.35 7.69
CA PRO A 68 2.72 -17.02 9.03
C PRO A 68 1.80 -17.65 10.10
N GLU A 69 2.36 -18.01 11.26
CA GLU A 69 1.60 -18.42 12.43
C GLU A 69 1.39 -17.20 13.34
N ILE A 70 0.15 -16.71 13.43
CA ILE A 70 -0.22 -15.56 14.26
C ILE A 70 -1.24 -16.04 15.31
N PRO A 71 -0.93 -15.95 16.62
CA PRO A 71 -1.84 -16.40 17.66
C PRO A 71 -3.23 -15.75 17.58
N GLY A 72 -4.27 -16.55 17.64
CA GLY A 72 -5.67 -16.11 17.54
C GLY A 72 -6.19 -15.96 16.12
N TYR A 73 -5.41 -16.36 15.12
CA TYR A 73 -5.81 -16.31 13.70
C TYR A 73 -5.44 -17.58 12.96
N GLN A 74 -6.37 -18.08 12.19
CA GLN A 74 -6.15 -19.10 11.16
C GLN A 74 -5.88 -18.40 9.83
N ILE A 75 -4.63 -18.42 9.35
CA ILE A 75 -4.25 -17.78 8.08
C ILE A 75 -4.78 -18.60 6.90
N GLU A 76 -5.56 -17.97 6.03
CA GLU A 76 -6.12 -18.59 4.84
C GLU A 76 -5.16 -18.52 3.63
N GLY A 77 -4.47 -17.38 3.43
CA GLY A 77 -3.51 -17.19 2.35
C GLY A 77 -3.05 -15.75 2.20
N LEU A 78 -2.06 -15.54 1.34
CA LEU A 78 -1.58 -14.22 0.96
C LEU A 78 -2.63 -13.57 0.04
N LEU A 79 -3.04 -12.35 0.36
CA LEU A 79 -3.95 -11.53 -0.44
C LEU A 79 -3.18 -10.53 -1.32
N GLY A 80 -2.08 -9.99 -0.81
CA GLY A 80 -1.27 -9.03 -1.53
C GLY A 80 0.12 -8.85 -0.92
N LYS A 81 1.07 -8.43 -1.74
CA LYS A 81 2.45 -8.13 -1.33
C LYS A 81 2.83 -6.75 -1.83
N GLY A 82 2.99 -5.82 -0.89
CA GLY A 82 3.45 -4.46 -1.15
C GLY A 82 4.94 -4.28 -0.86
N ALA A 83 5.44 -3.09 -1.12
CA ALA A 83 6.82 -2.71 -0.83
C ALA A 83 7.12 -2.71 0.68
N THR A 84 6.16 -2.33 1.50
CA THR A 84 6.33 -2.16 2.95
C THR A 84 5.69 -3.25 3.79
N ALA A 85 4.64 -3.91 3.29
CA ALA A 85 3.86 -4.88 4.04
C ALA A 85 3.35 -6.02 3.16
N GLU A 86 3.04 -7.14 3.80
CA GLU A 86 2.30 -8.25 3.20
C GLU A 86 0.90 -8.30 3.84
N VAL A 87 -0.12 -8.60 3.04
CA VAL A 87 -1.51 -8.70 3.49
C VAL A 87 -1.98 -10.14 3.39
N PHE A 88 -2.41 -10.71 4.49
CA PHE A 88 -2.93 -12.08 4.56
C PHE A 88 -4.43 -12.08 4.87
N GLY A 89 -5.17 -12.93 4.19
CA GLY A 89 -6.51 -13.30 4.61
C GLY A 89 -6.45 -14.25 5.80
N ALA A 90 -7.27 -13.97 6.80
CA ALA A 90 -7.30 -14.77 8.01
C ALA A 90 -8.73 -14.94 8.53
N LYS A 91 -8.93 -15.98 9.33
CA LYS A 91 -10.11 -16.21 10.12
C LYS A 91 -9.74 -16.00 11.58
N ARG A 92 -10.38 -15.07 12.27
CA ARG A 92 -10.16 -14.81 13.68
C ARG A 92 -10.78 -15.94 14.52
N GLU A 93 -10.01 -16.58 15.39
CA GLU A 93 -10.45 -17.77 16.15
C GLU A 93 -11.57 -17.47 17.16
N LYS A 94 -11.60 -16.24 17.70
CA LYS A 94 -12.55 -15.82 18.74
C LYS A 94 -14.02 -15.90 18.26
N ASP A 95 -14.30 -15.50 17.05
CA ASP A 95 -15.67 -15.33 16.52
C ASP A 95 -15.81 -15.78 15.06
N PHE A 96 -14.76 -16.38 14.52
CA PHE A 96 -14.68 -16.88 13.15
C PHE A 96 -14.86 -15.81 12.05
N ALA A 97 -14.74 -14.53 12.41
CA ALA A 97 -14.81 -13.46 11.44
C ALA A 97 -13.64 -13.52 10.46
N ARG A 98 -13.94 -13.30 9.16
CA ARG A 98 -12.92 -13.16 8.13
C ARG A 98 -12.36 -11.75 8.14
N VAL A 99 -11.05 -11.63 8.27
CA VAL A 99 -10.31 -10.38 8.36
C VAL A 99 -9.12 -10.37 7.41
N ALA A 100 -8.55 -9.21 7.17
CA ALA A 100 -7.25 -9.07 6.55
C ALA A 100 -6.23 -8.66 7.62
N LEU A 101 -5.03 -9.23 7.55
CA LEU A 101 -3.89 -8.89 8.40
C LEU A 101 -2.82 -8.25 7.53
N LYS A 102 -2.62 -6.94 7.65
CA LYS A 102 -1.51 -6.21 7.04
C LYS A 102 -0.32 -6.31 8.00
N ILE A 103 0.76 -6.92 7.55
CA ILE A 103 1.97 -7.22 8.35
C ILE A 103 3.11 -6.38 7.79
N LEU A 104 3.65 -5.47 8.60
CA LEU A 104 4.84 -4.71 8.23
C LEU A 104 6.00 -5.66 8.01
N ARG A 105 6.77 -5.48 6.94
CA ARG A 105 7.95 -6.32 6.69
C ARG A 105 8.95 -6.21 7.83
N PRO A 106 9.56 -7.32 8.28
CA PRO A 106 10.48 -7.33 9.43
C PRO A 106 11.69 -6.41 9.28
N ASP A 107 12.23 -6.29 8.05
CA ASP A 107 13.33 -5.38 7.73
C ASP A 107 12.98 -3.92 7.95
N LEU A 108 11.72 -3.53 7.66
CA LEU A 108 11.19 -2.18 7.89
C LEU A 108 10.69 -1.98 9.32
N ALA A 109 10.36 -3.05 10.05
CA ALA A 109 9.95 -2.94 11.44
C ALA A 109 11.09 -2.49 12.37
N ALA A 110 12.35 -2.70 11.97
CA ALA A 110 13.54 -2.17 12.63
C ALA A 110 13.77 -0.68 12.32
N ASP A 111 13.23 -0.16 11.21
CA ASP A 111 13.27 1.25 10.88
C ASP A 111 12.20 2.01 11.68
N LYS A 112 12.66 2.91 12.53
CA LYS A 112 11.78 3.70 13.41
C LYS A 112 10.76 4.55 12.63
N ILE A 113 11.14 5.08 11.48
CA ILE A 113 10.28 5.93 10.65
C ILE A 113 9.19 5.06 9.98
N ALA A 114 9.59 3.94 9.38
CA ALA A 114 8.64 3.01 8.74
C ALA A 114 7.66 2.43 9.77
N ALA A 115 8.13 2.04 10.95
CA ALA A 115 7.29 1.55 12.04
C ALA A 115 6.31 2.62 12.54
N GLN A 116 6.75 3.87 12.71
CA GLN A 116 5.88 4.98 13.10
C GLN A 116 4.81 5.28 12.06
N ARG A 117 5.16 5.25 10.77
CA ARG A 117 4.20 5.42 9.67
C ARG A 117 3.13 4.34 9.67
N PHE A 118 3.53 3.08 9.80
CA PHE A 118 2.59 1.95 9.88
C PHE A 118 1.63 2.08 11.06
N VAL A 119 2.14 2.45 12.25
CA VAL A 119 1.31 2.62 13.45
C VAL A 119 0.36 3.81 13.30
N ALA A 120 0.82 4.93 12.70
CA ALA A 120 -0.03 6.09 12.43
C ALA A 120 -1.16 5.77 11.44
N GLU A 121 -0.85 5.06 10.35
CA GLU A 121 -1.86 4.57 9.40
C GLU A 121 -2.87 3.65 10.09
N ALA A 122 -2.39 2.68 10.87
CA ALA A 122 -3.24 1.75 11.58
C ALA A 122 -4.18 2.45 12.58
N LYS A 123 -3.70 3.48 13.29
CA LYS A 123 -4.51 4.31 14.18
C LYS A 123 -5.57 5.08 13.40
N LEU A 124 -5.18 5.70 12.30
CA LEU A 124 -6.10 6.46 11.46
C LEU A 124 -7.22 5.57 10.91
N LEU A 125 -6.90 4.37 10.40
CA LEU A 125 -7.91 3.41 9.91
C LEU A 125 -8.86 2.91 11.00
N GLN A 126 -8.46 2.92 12.28
CA GLN A 126 -9.32 2.57 13.41
C GLN A 126 -10.27 3.71 13.79
N GLU A 127 -9.83 4.96 13.65
CA GLU A 127 -10.58 6.16 14.00
C GLU A 127 -11.51 6.60 12.88
N LEU A 128 -11.11 6.38 11.64
CA LEU A 128 -11.84 6.82 10.45
C LEU A 128 -13.07 5.93 10.20
N GLN A 129 -14.25 6.53 10.24
CA GLN A 129 -15.52 5.84 9.97
C GLN A 129 -16.16 6.45 8.71
N VAL A 130 -15.51 6.24 7.58
CA VAL A 130 -15.96 6.73 6.29
C VAL A 130 -16.44 5.56 5.44
N PRO A 131 -17.66 5.58 4.90
CA PRO A 131 -18.10 4.56 3.94
C PRO A 131 -17.13 4.45 2.77
N SER A 132 -16.96 3.25 2.23
CA SER A 132 -16.01 2.96 1.15
C SER A 132 -14.53 3.15 1.49
N VAL A 133 -14.17 3.29 2.78
CA VAL A 133 -12.79 3.16 3.27
C VAL A 133 -12.71 1.90 4.14
N VAL A 134 -11.66 1.10 3.94
CA VAL A 134 -11.44 -0.11 4.76
C VAL A 134 -11.31 0.27 6.23
N ARG A 135 -11.98 -0.46 7.10
CA ARG A 135 -11.93 -0.21 8.53
C ARG A 135 -10.81 -1.01 9.19
N GLY A 136 -9.95 -0.34 9.96
CA GLY A 136 -9.02 -0.97 10.88
C GLY A 136 -9.72 -1.37 12.17
N HIS A 137 -9.41 -2.57 12.69
CA HIS A 137 -9.98 -3.06 13.94
C HIS A 137 -9.01 -2.92 15.11
N ARG A 138 -7.80 -3.41 14.94
CA ARG A 138 -6.73 -3.28 15.95
C ARG A 138 -5.35 -3.38 15.33
N ALA A 139 -4.38 -2.74 15.98
CA ALA A 139 -2.97 -2.92 15.69
C ALA A 139 -2.27 -3.55 16.89
N PHE A 140 -1.32 -4.44 16.63
CA PHE A 140 -0.55 -5.11 17.67
C PHE A 140 0.85 -5.48 17.15
N ARG A 141 1.76 -5.74 18.08
CA ARG A 141 3.12 -6.18 17.79
C ARG A 141 3.25 -7.69 17.99
N PHE A 142 3.90 -8.37 17.04
CA PHE A 142 4.20 -9.79 17.11
C PHE A 142 5.50 -10.10 16.39
N LEU A 143 6.40 -10.87 16.98
CA LEU A 143 7.74 -11.22 16.47
C LEU A 143 8.52 -9.99 15.94
N ASP A 144 8.54 -8.91 16.72
CA ASP A 144 9.19 -7.62 16.40
C ASP A 144 8.67 -6.90 15.16
N THR A 145 7.55 -7.32 14.62
CA THR A 145 6.85 -6.56 13.58
C THR A 145 5.50 -6.06 14.07
N TYR A 146 4.87 -5.22 13.27
CA TYR A 146 3.56 -4.64 13.53
C TYR A 146 2.53 -5.27 12.60
N ILE A 147 1.36 -5.56 13.15
CA ILE A 147 0.24 -6.16 12.44
C ILE A 147 -0.99 -5.27 12.63
N LEU A 148 -1.64 -4.94 11.53
CA LEU A 148 -2.96 -4.30 11.50
C LEU A 148 -4.01 -5.34 11.08
N GLU A 149 -4.98 -5.59 11.96
CA GLU A 149 -6.21 -6.30 11.62
C GLU A 149 -7.20 -5.29 11.03
N MET A 150 -7.77 -5.62 9.88
CA MET A 150 -8.73 -4.76 9.17
C MET A 150 -9.80 -5.60 8.47
N ASP A 151 -10.85 -4.95 7.97
CA ASP A 151 -11.87 -5.61 7.16
C ASP A 151 -11.23 -6.33 5.97
N ARG A 152 -11.77 -7.51 5.67
CA ARG A 152 -11.41 -8.22 4.45
C ARG A 152 -12.32 -7.77 3.32
N VAL A 153 -11.82 -6.88 2.49
CA VAL A 153 -12.50 -6.43 1.28
C VAL A 153 -12.49 -7.58 0.25
N GLN A 154 -13.62 -7.80 -0.40
CA GLN A 154 -13.73 -8.74 -1.50
C GLN A 154 -13.59 -8.01 -2.83
N GLY A 155 -13.05 -8.68 -3.84
CA GLY A 155 -12.84 -8.10 -5.16
C GLY A 155 -11.39 -8.12 -5.58
N ARG A 156 -11.06 -7.27 -6.55
CA ARG A 156 -9.71 -7.09 -7.09
C ARG A 156 -9.36 -5.62 -7.06
N THR A 157 -8.07 -5.31 -7.02
CA THR A 157 -7.63 -3.92 -7.19
C THR A 157 -7.85 -3.46 -8.64
N LEU A 158 -8.10 -2.17 -8.82
CA LEU A 158 -8.20 -1.60 -10.18
C LEU A 158 -6.89 -1.77 -10.96
N GLU A 159 -5.75 -1.85 -10.27
CA GLU A 159 -4.45 -2.14 -10.88
C GLU A 159 -4.38 -3.55 -11.43
N GLU A 160 -4.88 -4.57 -10.71
CA GLU A 160 -4.98 -5.95 -11.20
C GLU A 160 -5.92 -6.07 -12.39
N GLU A 161 -7.05 -5.33 -12.39
CA GLU A 161 -7.97 -5.29 -13.51
C GLU A 161 -7.31 -4.69 -14.77
N LEU A 162 -6.57 -3.58 -14.60
CA LEU A 162 -5.80 -2.95 -15.68
C LEU A 162 -4.67 -3.86 -16.19
N ALA A 163 -3.96 -4.54 -15.28
CA ALA A 163 -2.87 -5.47 -15.65
C ALA A 163 -3.38 -6.66 -16.49
N ASP A 164 -4.61 -7.11 -16.23
CA ASP A 164 -5.29 -8.13 -17.04
C ASP A 164 -5.87 -7.57 -18.36
N GLY A 165 -5.63 -6.29 -18.66
CA GLY A 165 -6.06 -5.64 -19.88
C GLY A 165 -7.51 -5.15 -19.88
N ARG A 166 -8.19 -5.15 -18.71
CA ARG A 166 -9.53 -4.58 -18.60
C ARG A 166 -9.48 -3.08 -18.80
N LEU A 167 -10.35 -2.59 -19.65
CA LEU A 167 -10.59 -1.18 -19.85
C LEU A 167 -12.02 -0.89 -19.44
N PHE A 168 -12.18 0.18 -18.67
CA PHE A 168 -13.48 0.55 -18.13
C PHE A 168 -14.22 1.45 -19.12
N GLU A 169 -15.50 1.17 -19.31
CA GLU A 169 -16.39 2.05 -20.06
C GLU A 169 -16.58 3.37 -19.31
N GLU A 170 -16.82 4.46 -20.06
CA GLU A 170 -16.90 5.81 -19.50
C GLU A 170 -17.86 5.91 -18.32
N LYS A 171 -19.08 5.35 -18.46
CA LYS A 171 -20.08 5.37 -17.40
C LYS A 171 -19.65 4.62 -16.14
N GLU A 172 -19.00 3.48 -16.32
CA GLU A 172 -18.47 2.69 -15.21
C GLU A 172 -17.34 3.44 -14.50
N ALA A 173 -16.39 3.98 -15.26
CA ALA A 173 -15.25 4.73 -14.72
C ALA A 173 -15.71 6.00 -13.96
N LEU A 174 -16.69 6.73 -14.48
CA LEU A 174 -17.28 7.87 -13.78
C LEU A 174 -18.02 7.44 -12.50
N GLY A 175 -18.70 6.30 -12.52
CA GLY A 175 -19.32 5.70 -11.33
C GLY A 175 -18.30 5.34 -10.24
N ILE A 176 -17.11 4.84 -10.63
CA ILE A 176 -15.97 4.63 -9.73
C ILE A 176 -15.50 5.96 -9.14
N VAL A 177 -15.32 6.98 -9.98
CA VAL A 177 -14.88 8.32 -9.53
C VAL A 177 -15.83 8.91 -8.49
N VAL A 178 -17.16 8.80 -8.71
CA VAL A 178 -18.15 9.28 -7.73
C VAL A 178 -18.01 8.57 -6.39
N GLN A 179 -17.84 7.25 -6.38
CA GLN A 179 -17.68 6.50 -5.13
C GLN A 179 -16.41 6.89 -4.39
N VAL A 180 -15.28 7.02 -5.11
CA VAL A 180 -14.00 7.44 -4.51
C VAL A 180 -14.06 8.89 -4.03
N ALA A 181 -14.68 9.79 -4.81
CA ALA A 181 -14.85 11.19 -4.41
C ALA A 181 -15.68 11.33 -3.12
N ARG A 182 -16.70 10.49 -2.92
CA ARG A 182 -17.48 10.45 -1.65
C ARG A 182 -16.61 9.99 -0.48
N ALA A 183 -15.74 8.99 -0.69
CA ALA A 183 -14.78 8.57 0.34
C ALA A 183 -13.79 9.69 0.67
N LEU A 184 -13.24 10.37 -0.34
CA LEU A 184 -12.32 11.51 -0.14
C LEU A 184 -12.99 12.68 0.59
N GLU A 185 -14.28 12.96 0.31
CA GLU A 185 -15.01 14.00 1.01
C GLU A 185 -15.20 13.65 2.50
N GLY A 186 -15.59 12.41 2.82
CA GLY A 186 -15.66 11.95 4.21
C GLY A 186 -14.31 12.00 4.93
N MET A 187 -13.21 11.70 4.23
CA MET A 187 -11.86 11.84 4.77
C MET A 187 -11.51 13.32 5.01
N ARG A 188 -11.84 14.21 4.10
CA ARG A 188 -11.64 15.66 4.23
C ARG A 188 -12.38 16.23 5.46
N GLU A 189 -13.62 15.79 5.71
CA GLU A 189 -14.40 16.16 6.89
C GLU A 189 -13.73 15.69 8.19
N ALA A 190 -13.01 14.56 8.14
CA ALA A 190 -12.19 14.07 9.24
C ALA A 190 -10.79 14.73 9.31
N GLY A 191 -10.49 15.73 8.45
CA GLY A 191 -9.20 16.40 8.40
C GLY A 191 -8.07 15.57 7.78
N VAL A 192 -8.40 14.58 6.95
CA VAL A 192 -7.45 13.62 6.36
C VAL A 192 -7.34 13.85 4.86
N VAL A 193 -6.11 13.91 4.34
CA VAL A 193 -5.75 13.89 2.93
C VAL A 193 -5.05 12.57 2.64
N HIS A 194 -5.45 11.86 1.58
CA HIS A 194 -4.98 10.51 1.26
C HIS A 194 -3.52 10.47 0.81
N ARG A 195 -3.14 11.32 -0.12
CA ARG A 195 -1.77 11.54 -0.66
C ARG A 195 -1.15 10.41 -1.50
N ASP A 196 -1.76 9.23 -1.57
CA ASP A 196 -1.29 8.09 -2.37
C ASP A 196 -2.45 7.39 -3.10
N LEU A 197 -3.35 8.19 -3.70
CA LEU A 197 -4.48 7.63 -4.44
C LEU A 197 -4.00 7.09 -5.80
N LYS A 198 -4.29 5.81 -6.06
CA LYS A 198 -3.93 5.11 -7.28
C LYS A 198 -4.77 3.83 -7.45
N PRO A 199 -4.79 3.22 -8.64
CA PRO A 199 -5.56 1.98 -8.88
C PRO A 199 -5.24 0.83 -7.91
N GLY A 200 -3.98 0.70 -7.45
CA GLY A 200 -3.57 -0.34 -6.51
C GLY A 200 -4.17 -0.19 -5.09
N ASN A 201 -4.64 1.01 -4.73
CA ASN A 201 -5.27 1.29 -3.44
C ASN A 201 -6.80 1.27 -3.49
N LEU A 202 -7.40 0.92 -4.64
CA LEU A 202 -8.83 0.87 -4.88
C LEU A 202 -9.24 -0.55 -5.27
N MET A 203 -10.05 -1.21 -4.45
CA MET A 203 -10.64 -2.50 -4.78
C MET A 203 -12.06 -2.33 -5.30
N ILE A 204 -12.40 -3.09 -6.34
CA ILE A 204 -13.74 -3.19 -6.89
C ILE A 204 -14.27 -4.62 -6.74
N ASP A 205 -15.48 -4.76 -6.22
CA ASP A 205 -16.16 -6.04 -6.13
C ASP A 205 -16.98 -6.36 -7.40
N ARG A 206 -17.67 -7.50 -7.39
CA ARG A 206 -18.48 -7.95 -8.52
C ARG A 206 -19.75 -7.12 -8.75
N GLU A 207 -20.19 -6.45 -7.74
CA GLU A 207 -21.34 -5.54 -7.72
C GLU A 207 -20.98 -4.12 -8.17
N GLY A 208 -19.68 -3.86 -8.38
CA GLY A 208 -19.16 -2.55 -8.78
C GLY A 208 -18.95 -1.58 -7.59
N THR A 209 -18.98 -2.11 -6.36
CA THR A 209 -18.67 -1.31 -5.16
C THR A 209 -17.18 -1.11 -5.04
N VAL A 210 -16.76 0.14 -4.84
CA VAL A 210 -15.34 0.49 -4.69
C VAL A 210 -15.00 0.75 -3.24
N THR A 211 -13.91 0.16 -2.77
CA THR A 211 -13.35 0.36 -1.43
C THR A 211 -11.91 0.80 -1.50
N LEU A 212 -11.58 1.86 -0.79
CA LEU A 212 -10.23 2.36 -0.56
C LEU A 212 -9.57 1.49 0.52
N ILE A 213 -8.46 0.82 0.20
CA ILE A 213 -7.87 -0.23 1.05
C ILE A 213 -6.56 0.15 1.74
N ASP A 214 -5.98 1.28 1.39
CA ASP A 214 -4.70 1.76 1.93
C ASP A 214 -4.74 3.29 2.02
N LEU A 215 -4.28 3.86 3.14
CA LEU A 215 -4.23 5.31 3.33
C LEU A 215 -2.84 5.90 3.05
N GLY A 216 -1.91 5.10 2.56
CA GLY A 216 -0.58 5.56 2.16
C GLY A 216 0.10 6.42 3.23
N PHE A 217 0.33 7.69 2.92
CA PHE A 217 0.98 8.65 3.81
C PHE A 217 0.01 9.64 4.47
N ALA A 218 -1.24 9.23 4.74
CA ALA A 218 -2.30 10.11 5.26
C ALA A 218 -2.03 10.74 6.65
N GLY A 219 -0.93 10.37 7.33
CA GLY A 219 -0.58 10.92 8.65
C GLY A 219 -0.16 12.40 8.60
N ALA A 220 -0.87 13.26 9.32
CA ALA A 220 -0.46 14.65 9.56
C ALA A 220 0.89 14.70 10.29
N GLY A 221 1.82 15.54 9.83
CA GLY A 221 3.07 15.87 10.53
C GLY A 221 4.32 15.12 10.09
N MET A 222 4.31 14.38 8.99
CA MET A 222 5.52 13.80 8.40
C MET A 222 5.97 14.62 7.19
N GLU A 223 6.47 15.82 7.45
CA GLU A 223 7.10 16.68 6.46
C GLU A 223 8.38 16.01 5.94
N GLY A 224 8.54 15.97 4.63
CA GLY A 224 9.86 15.95 4.02
C GLY A 224 10.41 14.66 3.43
N THR A 225 9.62 13.68 2.94
CA THR A 225 10.22 12.53 2.22
C THR A 225 9.39 12.03 1.04
N HIS A 226 9.10 12.91 0.08
CA HIS A 226 8.62 12.49 -1.24
C HIS A 226 9.77 12.18 -2.24
N GLY A 227 10.97 11.89 -1.77
CA GLY A 227 12.15 11.65 -2.63
C GLY A 227 12.76 10.25 -2.50
N GLU A 228 12.68 9.61 -1.34
CA GLU A 228 13.34 8.33 -1.11
C GLU A 228 12.28 7.22 -0.89
N GLY A 229 12.09 6.38 -1.90
CA GLY A 229 11.20 5.20 -1.84
C GLY A 229 9.90 5.29 -2.64
N THR A 230 9.66 6.36 -3.39
CA THR A 230 8.56 6.42 -4.37
C THR A 230 8.93 5.52 -5.56
N THR A 231 8.14 4.51 -5.86
CA THR A 231 8.35 3.66 -7.04
C THR A 231 7.73 4.31 -8.28
N LEU A 232 8.26 3.99 -9.47
CA LEU A 232 7.78 4.49 -10.76
C LEU A 232 6.25 4.41 -10.89
N GLY A 233 5.64 3.33 -10.39
CA GLY A 233 4.19 3.14 -10.37
C GLY A 233 3.44 4.18 -9.55
N THR A 234 3.96 4.61 -8.41
CA THR A 234 3.34 5.64 -7.55
C THR A 234 3.56 7.04 -8.10
N ALA A 235 4.76 7.35 -8.64
CA ALA A 235 5.09 8.67 -9.20
C ALA A 235 4.13 9.08 -10.35
N ALA A 236 3.55 8.10 -11.05
CA ALA A 236 2.64 8.35 -12.17
C ALA A 236 1.30 9.01 -11.79
N TYR A 237 0.91 8.98 -10.51
CA TYR A 237 -0.35 9.55 -10.01
C TYR A 237 -0.14 10.77 -9.11
N LEU A 238 1.11 11.15 -8.81
CA LEU A 238 1.41 12.28 -7.92
C LEU A 238 0.90 13.60 -8.49
N ALA A 239 0.26 14.39 -7.63
CA ALA A 239 -0.09 15.76 -7.98
C ALA A 239 1.18 16.64 -8.12
N PRO A 240 1.16 17.69 -8.97
CA PRO A 240 2.31 18.58 -9.18
C PRO A 240 2.88 19.16 -7.88
N GLU A 241 2.04 19.58 -6.94
CA GLU A 241 2.43 20.10 -5.63
C GLU A 241 3.12 19.04 -4.76
N GLN A 242 2.67 17.78 -4.81
CA GLN A 242 3.35 16.66 -4.17
C GLN A 242 4.72 16.40 -4.80
N ALA A 243 4.76 16.41 -6.14
CA ALA A 243 5.99 16.22 -6.91
C ALA A 243 7.02 17.34 -6.65
N ARG A 244 6.58 18.55 -6.27
CA ARG A 244 7.45 19.65 -5.85
C ARG A 244 7.85 19.60 -4.37
N GLY A 245 7.25 18.67 -3.58
CA GLY A 245 7.49 18.58 -2.14
C GLY A 245 6.87 19.73 -1.33
N GLU A 246 5.77 20.31 -1.81
CA GLU A 246 5.05 21.35 -1.09
C GLU A 246 4.47 20.79 0.22
N SER A 247 4.57 21.57 1.32
CA SER A 247 4.12 21.10 2.65
C SER A 247 2.62 21.34 2.89
N ASP A 248 1.99 22.28 2.17
CA ASP A 248 0.59 22.69 2.33
C ASP A 248 -0.37 21.89 1.44
N LEU A 249 -0.23 20.56 1.44
CA LEU A 249 -1.06 19.67 0.66
C LEU A 249 -2.48 19.58 1.22
N ASP A 250 -3.48 19.72 0.33
CA ASP A 250 -4.90 19.55 0.64
C ASP A 250 -5.59 18.51 -0.27
N GLY A 251 -6.90 18.30 -0.12
CA GLY A 251 -7.67 17.31 -0.87
C GLY A 251 -7.65 17.50 -2.39
N ARG A 252 -7.22 18.64 -2.91
CA ARG A 252 -7.08 18.87 -4.35
C ARG A 252 -5.93 18.06 -4.97
N ALA A 253 -4.96 17.63 -4.15
CA ALA A 253 -3.95 16.66 -4.58
C ALA A 253 -4.58 15.28 -4.87
N ASP A 254 -5.51 14.83 -4.02
CA ASP A 254 -6.23 13.57 -4.22
C ASP A 254 -7.16 13.65 -5.45
N ILE A 255 -7.76 14.81 -5.73
CA ILE A 255 -8.56 15.04 -6.95
C ILE A 255 -7.70 14.89 -8.20
N TYR A 256 -6.46 15.40 -8.20
CA TYR A 256 -5.53 15.18 -9.31
C TYR A 256 -5.21 13.69 -9.51
N SER A 257 -4.88 12.98 -8.44
CA SER A 257 -4.56 11.56 -8.47
C SER A 257 -5.76 10.71 -8.93
N LEU A 258 -6.98 11.11 -8.54
CA LEU A 258 -8.23 10.51 -9.03
C LEU A 258 -8.45 10.77 -10.52
N GLY A 259 -8.10 11.97 -11.01
CA GLY A 259 -8.12 12.29 -12.45
C GLY A 259 -7.13 11.44 -13.25
N ALA A 260 -5.91 11.25 -12.74
CA ALA A 260 -4.90 10.38 -13.34
C ALA A 260 -5.36 8.90 -13.35
N THR A 261 -6.03 8.46 -12.26
CA THR A 261 -6.66 7.14 -12.18
C THR A 261 -7.76 6.99 -13.21
N LEU A 262 -8.70 7.94 -13.31
CA LEU A 262 -9.77 7.94 -14.32
C LEU A 262 -9.20 7.85 -15.75
N TYR A 263 -8.18 8.64 -16.05
CA TYR A 263 -7.49 8.57 -17.35
C TYR A 263 -6.98 7.14 -17.61
N HIS A 264 -6.28 6.55 -16.63
CA HIS A 264 -5.70 5.21 -16.79
C HIS A 264 -6.78 4.14 -16.97
N LEU A 265 -7.88 4.19 -16.23
CA LEU A 265 -8.99 3.24 -16.32
C LEU A 265 -9.62 3.22 -17.72
N VAL A 266 -9.79 4.39 -18.34
CA VAL A 266 -10.48 4.50 -19.63
C VAL A 266 -9.52 4.35 -20.80
N ILE A 267 -8.32 4.91 -20.72
CA ILE A 267 -7.36 4.92 -21.84
C ILE A 267 -6.50 3.63 -21.84
N GLY A 268 -6.28 3.00 -20.67
CA GLY A 268 -5.46 1.79 -20.51
C GLY A 268 -3.94 2.06 -20.53
N ARG A 269 -3.54 3.32 -20.37
CA ARG A 269 -2.15 3.75 -20.23
C ARG A 269 -2.06 4.96 -19.33
N LEU A 270 -0.89 5.22 -18.79
CA LEU A 270 -0.64 6.38 -17.94
C LEU A 270 -0.75 7.69 -18.72
N PRO A 271 -1.13 8.81 -18.06
CA PRO A 271 -1.16 10.14 -18.68
C PRO A 271 0.20 10.59 -19.22
N PHE A 272 1.26 10.19 -18.53
CA PHE A 272 2.66 10.46 -18.91
C PHE A 272 3.44 9.15 -18.89
N GLU A 273 4.34 8.98 -19.85
CA GLU A 273 5.29 7.86 -19.95
C GLU A 273 6.69 8.40 -19.64
N ALA A 274 7.44 7.70 -18.78
CA ALA A 274 8.78 8.09 -18.38
C ALA A 274 9.67 6.86 -18.25
N GLY A 275 10.97 7.03 -18.45
CA GLY A 275 11.95 5.98 -18.32
C GLY A 275 12.39 5.74 -16.86
N ASP A 276 12.21 6.73 -16.00
CA ASP A 276 12.56 6.67 -14.57
C ASP A 276 11.66 7.58 -13.72
N ASP A 277 11.81 7.48 -12.39
CA ASP A 277 11.03 8.25 -11.42
C ASP A 277 11.29 9.75 -11.51
N GLN A 278 12.52 10.19 -11.80
CA GLN A 278 12.86 11.61 -11.88
C GLN A 278 12.20 12.26 -13.11
N GLU A 279 12.21 11.56 -14.23
CA GLU A 279 11.52 12.02 -15.43
C GLU A 279 10.01 12.05 -15.22
N MET A 280 9.43 11.05 -14.54
CA MET A 280 8.01 11.01 -14.19
C MET A 280 7.62 12.21 -13.32
N VAL A 281 8.34 12.47 -12.22
CA VAL A 281 8.14 13.63 -11.34
C VAL A 281 8.24 14.94 -12.14
N ARG A 282 9.24 15.08 -13.02
CA ARG A 282 9.37 16.27 -13.88
C ARG A 282 8.16 16.45 -14.79
N LYS A 283 7.64 15.37 -15.39
CA LYS A 283 6.45 15.44 -16.26
C LYS A 283 5.20 15.79 -15.49
N GLN A 284 5.03 15.26 -14.27
CA GLN A 284 3.94 15.64 -13.40
C GLN A 284 3.91 17.15 -13.11
N VAL A 285 5.06 17.77 -12.97
CA VAL A 285 5.16 19.21 -12.71
C VAL A 285 4.95 20.05 -13.98
N LEU A 286 5.55 19.66 -15.09
CA LEU A 286 5.74 20.54 -16.27
C LEU A 286 4.87 20.19 -17.48
N GLU A 287 4.56 18.90 -17.70
CA GLU A 287 3.92 18.48 -18.95
C GLU A 287 2.39 18.46 -18.78
N GLY A 288 1.69 19.26 -19.60
CA GLY A 288 0.25 19.25 -19.71
C GLY A 288 -0.27 17.99 -20.43
N LEU A 289 -1.53 17.62 -20.19
CA LEU A 289 -2.19 16.56 -20.95
C LEU A 289 -2.23 16.93 -22.43
N LYS A 290 -1.75 16.02 -23.27
CA LYS A 290 -1.87 16.19 -24.73
C LYS A 290 -3.27 15.76 -25.15
N GLY A 291 -4.10 16.68 -25.62
CA GLY A 291 -5.44 16.37 -26.14
C GLY A 291 -5.42 15.30 -27.26
N SER A 292 -4.29 15.11 -27.96
CA SER A 292 -4.06 14.01 -28.90
C SER A 292 -3.98 12.63 -28.23
N ALA A 293 -3.61 12.56 -26.97
CA ALA A 293 -3.48 11.29 -26.25
C ALA A 293 -4.85 10.61 -26.01
N MET A 294 -5.93 11.39 -25.97
CA MET A 294 -7.31 10.91 -25.84
C MET A 294 -8.02 10.69 -27.19
N LYS A 295 -7.47 11.18 -28.30
CA LYS A 295 -8.08 11.08 -29.64
C LYS A 295 -8.14 9.66 -30.23
N GLY A 296 -7.39 8.72 -29.72
CA GLY A 296 -7.37 7.32 -30.20
C GLY A 296 -8.53 6.46 -29.69
N ARG A 297 -9.28 6.91 -28.70
CA ARG A 297 -10.51 6.30 -28.17
C ARG A 297 -11.67 7.27 -28.30
N ARG A 298 -12.88 6.71 -28.39
CA ARG A 298 -14.10 7.51 -28.32
C ARG A 298 -14.32 7.96 -26.86
N VAL A 299 -13.59 8.99 -26.45
CA VAL A 299 -13.76 9.68 -25.18
C VAL A 299 -14.77 10.82 -25.43
N SER A 300 -15.83 10.88 -24.65
CA SER A 300 -16.80 11.96 -24.79
C SER A 300 -16.17 13.31 -24.42
N PRO A 301 -16.72 14.43 -24.95
CA PRO A 301 -16.29 15.76 -24.52
C PRO A 301 -16.45 15.97 -23.00
N THR A 302 -17.45 15.34 -22.41
CA THR A 302 -17.73 15.39 -20.96
C THR A 302 -16.62 14.72 -20.16
N LEU A 303 -16.24 13.49 -20.54
CA LEU A 303 -15.13 12.78 -19.87
C LEU A 303 -13.81 13.53 -20.04
N HIS A 304 -13.55 14.04 -21.24
CA HIS A 304 -12.36 14.86 -21.51
C HIS A 304 -12.27 16.08 -20.59
N PHE A 305 -13.39 16.79 -20.45
CA PHE A 305 -13.51 17.95 -19.54
C PHE A 305 -13.18 17.58 -18.10
N PHE A 306 -13.73 16.46 -17.56
CA PHE A 306 -13.44 16.02 -16.19
C PHE A 306 -11.97 15.71 -16.00
N ILE A 307 -11.39 14.93 -16.91
CA ILE A 307 -9.96 14.57 -16.82
C ILE A 307 -9.08 15.82 -16.84
N GLU A 308 -9.34 16.77 -17.76
CA GLU A 308 -8.53 17.99 -17.87
C GLU A 308 -8.68 18.88 -16.63
N LYS A 309 -9.91 19.08 -16.11
CA LYS A 309 -10.14 19.90 -14.92
C LYS A 309 -9.52 19.25 -13.68
N MET A 310 -9.71 17.95 -13.46
CA MET A 310 -9.11 17.23 -12.32
C MET A 310 -7.58 17.24 -12.37
N MET A 311 -6.99 17.09 -13.56
CA MET A 311 -5.55 17.02 -13.75
C MET A 311 -4.89 18.38 -14.10
N ALA A 312 -5.58 19.50 -13.89
CA ALA A 312 -4.97 20.82 -14.05
C ALA A 312 -3.73 20.96 -13.15
N LYS A 313 -2.63 21.52 -13.72
CA LYS A 313 -1.38 21.67 -12.99
C LYS A 313 -1.48 22.68 -11.85
N ASP A 314 -2.21 23.76 -12.08
CA ASP A 314 -2.60 24.71 -11.05
C ASP A 314 -3.75 24.11 -10.23
N ARG A 315 -3.53 23.92 -8.92
CA ARG A 315 -4.53 23.36 -8.01
C ARG A 315 -5.79 24.24 -7.88
N ASP A 316 -5.67 25.55 -8.13
CA ASP A 316 -6.79 26.48 -8.04
C ASP A 316 -7.76 26.39 -9.25
N VAL A 317 -7.32 25.76 -10.34
CA VAL A 317 -8.17 25.45 -11.51
C VAL A 317 -8.98 24.17 -11.34
N ARG A 318 -8.54 23.28 -10.45
CA ARG A 318 -9.24 22.03 -10.14
C ARG A 318 -10.56 22.32 -9.40
N TYR A 319 -11.28 21.26 -9.07
CA TYR A 319 -12.38 21.34 -8.10
C TYR A 319 -11.83 21.71 -6.71
N ALA A 320 -12.52 22.62 -6.02
CA ALA A 320 -12.10 23.06 -4.69
C ALA A 320 -12.27 21.97 -3.63
N SER A 321 -13.19 21.02 -3.84
CA SER A 321 -13.44 19.86 -2.97
C SER A 321 -13.96 18.67 -3.78
N ALA A 322 -13.93 17.49 -3.17
CA ALA A 322 -14.55 16.30 -3.77
C ALA A 322 -16.09 16.46 -3.85
N ALA A 323 -16.72 17.23 -2.95
CA ALA A 323 -18.14 17.56 -3.03
C ALA A 323 -18.46 18.34 -4.32
N GLU A 324 -17.70 19.37 -4.67
CA GLU A 324 -17.88 20.12 -5.94
C GLU A 324 -17.73 19.20 -7.16
N LEU A 325 -16.76 18.28 -7.13
CA LEU A 325 -16.58 17.28 -8.20
C LEU A 325 -17.80 16.37 -8.32
N ILE A 326 -18.37 15.90 -7.20
CA ILE A 326 -19.55 15.04 -7.19
C ILE A 326 -20.75 15.78 -7.78
N GLU A 327 -21.00 17.01 -7.36
CA GLU A 327 -22.11 17.85 -7.88
C GLU A 327 -22.01 18.04 -9.41
N ASP A 328 -20.83 18.35 -9.93
CA ASP A 328 -20.63 18.53 -11.38
C ASP A 328 -20.79 17.20 -12.15
N LEU A 329 -20.32 16.07 -11.57
CA LEU A 329 -20.52 14.73 -12.16
C LEU A 329 -22.00 14.35 -12.21
N GLU A 330 -22.72 14.49 -11.10
CA GLU A 330 -24.14 14.12 -11.01
C GLU A 330 -25.04 15.00 -11.88
N ALA A 331 -24.66 16.26 -12.10
CA ALA A 331 -25.38 17.16 -13.00
C ALA A 331 -25.22 16.82 -14.48
N ARG A 332 -24.21 16.02 -14.87
CA ARG A 332 -23.86 15.70 -16.28
C ARG A 332 -24.03 14.24 -16.64
N LEU A 333 -24.26 13.35 -15.66
CA LEU A 333 -24.54 11.92 -15.85
C LEU A 333 -26.03 11.63 -15.91
#